data_f4e8793827859154ef0a9891abb7d36c
#
_entry.id   f4e8793827859154ef0a9891abb7d36c
#
_cell.length_a   1.000
_cell.length_b   1.000
_cell.length_c   1.000
_cell.angle_alpha   90.00
_cell.angle_beta   90.00
_cell.angle_gamma   90.00
#
_symmetry.space_group_name_H-M   'P 1'
#
loop_
_entity.id
_entity.type
_entity.pdbx_description
1 polymer ?
#
loop_
_entity_poly.entity_id
_entity_poly.type
_entity_poly.pdbx_seq_one_letter_code
_entity_poly.pdbx_strand_id
1 'polypeptide(L)'
;MGGKDISFAELREKLAGDLLLIFLALGLPIGLASTARTFGDGDTAWHVAVGRWIARHGQIPTTDPFSFTAFGKPWVAMEWPADLLFAGVFHLAGYAGLAAITAAAIMALNAIVLIYLRSRVGPIGLTLAIIGMDIVLSAFMLARPHVLVWPLLAAWTVLLAKSSETGRPPPLWSALLLTLWANLHGSFPMAAVIGGFLALDALIAVQWKTLRQWLVFAAVCLVAVCLQVNGLAGILQPFRVANLKTLHLIVEWLPTTTKNTPQFFGALLLVLGILLWRGVRIPIGRLLLLLTMLMLAFTQLRHQSWLAIVAAVLIPPLLGKRTEAKGKSLPVLAAAVPLLLVRALWPLTPPESVSNPRSLLAHVPASLKSEPVFNEYSFGGPLILAGIKPYIDGRSELYGDEFMTDYTDIAQGDWGRFERAVNRYKIRWTILPAGEFKLREELDHSPQWQRIYADKVGVIHVRKD
;
A
#
# COMPACT_ATOMS: atom_id res chain seq x y z
N MET A 1 34.67 -22.44 -35.11
CA MET A 1 34.10 -22.03 -33.82
C MET A 1 34.99 -20.93 -33.24
N GLY A 2 34.70 -19.66 -33.58
CA GLY A 2 35.48 -18.53 -33.10
C GLY A 2 34.88 -18.01 -31.81
N GLY A 3 35.44 -18.38 -30.67
CA GLY A 3 35.16 -17.71 -29.42
C GLY A 3 35.72 -16.29 -29.51
N LYS A 4 34.86 -15.27 -29.45
CA LYS A 4 35.32 -13.90 -29.25
C LYS A 4 35.86 -13.83 -27.81
N ASP A 5 37.17 -13.66 -27.69
CA ASP A 5 37.80 -13.33 -26.41
C ASP A 5 37.21 -11.97 -25.96
N ILE A 6 36.40 -12.04 -24.89
CA ILE A 6 35.84 -10.84 -24.26
C ILE A 6 37.01 -10.13 -23.56
N SER A 7 37.26 -8.86 -23.88
CA SER A 7 38.30 -8.09 -23.23
C SER A 7 38.00 -7.92 -21.72
N PHE A 8 39.03 -7.76 -20.89
CA PHE A 8 38.87 -7.57 -19.45
C PHE A 8 38.01 -6.31 -19.13
N ALA A 9 38.09 -5.27 -19.97
CA ALA A 9 37.25 -4.09 -19.85
C ALA A 9 35.77 -4.38 -20.10
N GLU A 10 35.45 -5.13 -21.17
CA GLU A 10 34.07 -5.56 -21.49
C GLU A 10 33.50 -6.49 -20.40
N LEU A 11 34.32 -7.39 -19.85
CA LEU A 11 33.92 -8.26 -18.74
C LEU A 11 33.61 -7.43 -17.48
N ARG A 12 34.43 -6.44 -17.14
CA ARG A 12 34.24 -5.53 -15.99
C ARG A 12 32.98 -4.67 -16.14
N GLU A 13 32.75 -4.09 -17.32
CA GLU A 13 31.52 -3.31 -17.59
C GLU A 13 30.25 -4.17 -17.52
N LYS A 14 30.32 -5.38 -18.06
CA LYS A 14 29.22 -6.34 -17.98
C LYS A 14 28.91 -6.75 -16.54
N LEU A 15 29.95 -7.10 -15.75
CA LEU A 15 29.78 -7.44 -14.35
C LEU A 15 29.25 -6.27 -13.52
N ALA A 16 29.74 -5.05 -13.77
CA ALA A 16 29.23 -3.85 -13.09
C ALA A 16 27.75 -3.58 -13.41
N GLY A 17 27.35 -3.79 -14.68
CA GLY A 17 25.96 -3.68 -15.10
C GLY A 17 25.05 -4.74 -14.46
N ASP A 18 25.50 -5.98 -14.41
CA ASP A 18 24.77 -7.07 -13.78
C ASP A 18 24.64 -6.86 -12.27
N LEU A 19 25.69 -6.40 -11.57
CA LEU A 19 25.65 -6.08 -10.14
C LEU A 19 24.70 -4.94 -9.83
N LEU A 20 24.68 -3.89 -10.66
CA LEU A 20 23.71 -2.78 -10.50
C LEU A 20 22.27 -3.28 -10.65
N LEU A 21 21.99 -4.11 -11.64
CA LEU A 21 20.66 -4.69 -11.85
C LEU A 21 20.24 -5.58 -10.67
N ILE A 22 21.17 -6.38 -10.12
CA ILE A 22 20.93 -7.20 -8.91
C ILE A 22 20.62 -6.28 -7.73
N PHE A 23 21.38 -5.22 -7.53
CA PHE A 23 21.14 -4.27 -6.44
C PHE A 23 19.77 -3.61 -6.57
N LEU A 24 19.41 -3.10 -7.74
CA LEU A 24 18.11 -2.45 -7.98
C LEU A 24 16.93 -3.40 -7.82
N ALA A 25 17.09 -4.64 -8.30
CA ALA A 25 16.01 -5.62 -8.25
C ALA A 25 15.84 -6.29 -6.88
N LEU A 26 16.89 -6.45 -6.11
CA LEU A 26 16.90 -7.26 -4.89
C LEU A 26 17.38 -6.49 -3.65
N GLY A 27 18.51 -5.83 -3.72
CA GLY A 27 19.14 -5.18 -2.56
C GLY A 27 18.38 -3.95 -2.08
N LEU A 28 18.02 -3.05 -3.01
CA LEU A 28 17.28 -1.83 -2.70
C LEU A 28 15.92 -2.13 -2.05
N PRO A 29 15.07 -3.06 -2.57
CA PRO A 29 13.83 -3.45 -1.92
C PRO A 29 13.97 -3.92 -0.48
N ILE A 30 15.01 -4.74 -0.16
CA ILE A 30 15.27 -5.18 1.20
C ILE A 30 15.59 -3.99 2.11
N GLY A 31 16.44 -3.07 1.65
CA GLY A 31 16.78 -1.86 2.40
C GLY A 31 15.55 -1.02 2.70
N LEU A 32 14.74 -0.75 1.68
CA LEU A 32 13.53 0.06 1.79
C LEU A 32 12.48 -0.57 2.72
N ALA A 33 12.24 -1.89 2.60
CA ALA A 33 11.28 -2.61 3.44
C ALA A 33 11.77 -2.85 4.89
N SER A 34 13.02 -2.52 5.20
CA SER A 34 13.61 -2.69 6.53
C SER A 34 13.71 -1.39 7.32
N THR A 35 13.11 -0.31 6.82
CA THR A 35 13.12 1.00 7.49
C THR A 35 12.09 1.08 8.61
N ALA A 36 12.26 2.04 9.53
CA ALA A 36 11.27 2.36 10.55
C ALA A 36 9.91 2.75 9.95
N ARG A 37 9.90 3.35 8.77
CA ARG A 37 8.69 3.77 8.06
C ARG A 37 7.79 2.59 7.68
N THR A 38 8.36 1.43 7.35
CA THR A 38 7.61 0.22 6.97
C THR A 38 6.56 -0.16 8.03
N PHE A 39 6.82 0.18 9.29
CA PHE A 39 5.95 -0.08 10.43
C PHE A 39 5.44 1.20 11.09
N GLY A 40 5.49 2.32 10.38
CA GLY A 40 5.04 3.62 10.88
C GLY A 40 3.52 3.82 10.87
N ASP A 41 2.76 2.77 10.57
CA ASP A 41 1.31 2.79 10.48
C ASP A 41 0.69 1.73 11.41
N GLY A 42 -0.29 2.13 12.21
CA GLY A 42 -1.02 1.25 13.12
C GLY A 42 -1.84 0.16 12.42
N ASP A 43 -2.18 0.37 11.15
CA ASP A 43 -3.00 -0.58 10.39
C ASP A 43 -2.31 -1.93 10.18
N THR A 44 -0.97 -1.97 10.07
CA THR A 44 -0.22 -3.23 10.01
C THR A 44 -0.64 -4.20 11.13
N ALA A 45 -0.89 -3.68 12.32
CA ALA A 45 -1.22 -4.50 13.48
C ALA A 45 -2.62 -5.11 13.39
N TRP A 46 -3.64 -4.34 12.97
CA TRP A 46 -4.98 -4.90 12.84
C TRP A 46 -5.09 -5.87 11.65
N HIS A 47 -4.36 -5.68 10.55
CA HIS A 47 -4.28 -6.68 9.46
C HIS A 47 -3.78 -8.03 9.97
N VAL A 48 -2.71 -8.03 10.78
CA VAL A 48 -2.23 -9.26 11.43
C VAL A 48 -3.29 -9.87 12.34
N ALA A 49 -4.02 -9.05 13.11
CA ALA A 49 -5.05 -9.54 14.02
C ALA A 49 -6.24 -10.14 13.28
N VAL A 50 -6.70 -9.52 12.18
CA VAL A 50 -7.77 -10.04 11.30
C VAL A 50 -7.36 -11.38 10.69
N GLY A 51 -6.15 -11.47 10.14
CA GLY A 51 -5.66 -12.74 9.59
C GLY A 51 -5.57 -13.85 10.64
N ARG A 52 -5.15 -13.54 11.89
CA ARG A 52 -5.19 -14.47 13.01
C ARG A 52 -6.61 -14.92 13.35
N TRP A 53 -7.56 -13.99 13.30
CA TRP A 53 -8.97 -14.29 13.54
C TRP A 53 -9.50 -15.23 12.47
N ILE A 54 -9.26 -14.94 11.17
CA ILE A 54 -9.66 -15.78 10.05
C ILE A 54 -9.06 -17.20 10.18
N ALA A 55 -7.75 -17.30 10.48
CA ALA A 55 -7.08 -18.57 10.64
C ALA A 55 -7.63 -19.43 11.79
N ARG A 56 -8.08 -18.79 12.89
CA ARG A 56 -8.68 -19.49 14.04
C ARG A 56 -10.12 -19.95 13.81
N HIS A 57 -10.92 -19.16 13.08
CA HIS A 57 -12.35 -19.43 12.90
C HIS A 57 -12.67 -20.13 11.59
N GLY A 58 -11.73 -20.21 10.63
CA GLY A 58 -11.94 -20.81 9.32
C GLY A 58 -12.93 -20.07 8.43
N GLN A 59 -13.22 -18.79 8.74
CA GLN A 59 -14.19 -17.97 8.01
C GLN A 59 -13.75 -16.51 7.95
N ILE A 60 -14.23 -15.79 6.95
CA ILE A 60 -13.99 -14.34 6.81
C ILE A 60 -15.05 -13.62 7.65
N PRO A 61 -14.68 -12.64 8.50
CA PRO A 61 -15.65 -11.90 9.30
C PRO A 61 -16.55 -11.04 8.40
N THR A 62 -17.86 -11.13 8.63
CA THR A 62 -18.88 -10.29 7.97
C THR A 62 -19.41 -9.19 8.88
N THR A 63 -19.02 -9.23 10.15
CA THR A 63 -19.31 -8.21 11.16
C THR A 63 -18.04 -7.94 11.97
N ASP A 64 -17.95 -6.77 12.60
CA ASP A 64 -16.78 -6.42 13.42
C ASP A 64 -16.71 -7.21 14.74
N PRO A 65 -15.65 -7.99 14.98
CA PRO A 65 -15.41 -8.66 16.27
C PRO A 65 -14.38 -7.93 17.13
N PHE A 66 -13.74 -6.86 16.64
CA PHE A 66 -12.51 -6.30 17.19
C PHE A 66 -12.69 -5.06 18.04
N SER A 67 -13.62 -4.15 17.70
CA SER A 67 -13.87 -2.94 18.49
C SER A 67 -15.07 -3.14 19.44
N PHE A 68 -15.21 -2.30 20.46
CA PHE A 68 -16.41 -2.36 21.29
C PHE A 68 -17.48 -1.35 20.84
N THR A 69 -17.09 -0.28 20.16
CA THR A 69 -18.02 0.78 19.69
C THR A 69 -18.77 0.39 18.42
N ALA A 70 -18.17 -0.50 17.61
CA ALA A 70 -18.76 -1.02 16.37
C ALA A 70 -18.96 -2.53 16.41
N PHE A 71 -18.87 -3.18 17.58
CA PHE A 71 -19.01 -4.62 17.73
C PHE A 71 -20.31 -5.14 17.09
N GLY A 72 -20.19 -6.15 16.24
CA GLY A 72 -21.32 -6.76 15.53
C GLY A 72 -21.87 -5.95 14.35
N LYS A 73 -21.39 -4.72 14.07
CA LYS A 73 -21.78 -3.97 12.87
C LYS A 73 -21.32 -4.71 11.61
N PRO A 74 -22.09 -4.67 10.51
CA PRO A 74 -21.68 -5.22 9.23
C PRO A 74 -20.34 -4.63 8.79
N TRP A 75 -19.40 -5.49 8.41
CA TRP A 75 -18.06 -5.13 7.93
C TRP A 75 -17.65 -6.01 6.76
N VAL A 76 -16.97 -5.41 5.78
CA VAL A 76 -16.45 -6.10 4.60
C VAL A 76 -14.93 -6.24 4.73
N ALA A 77 -14.46 -7.39 5.18
CA ALA A 77 -13.04 -7.73 5.23
C ALA A 77 -12.51 -7.99 3.80
N MET A 78 -12.29 -6.90 3.05
CA MET A 78 -11.94 -6.96 1.63
C MET A 78 -10.55 -7.55 1.39
N GLU A 79 -9.62 -7.31 2.31
CA GLU A 79 -8.20 -7.59 2.16
C GLU A 79 -7.81 -8.93 2.80
N TRP A 80 -8.77 -9.81 3.01
CA TRP A 80 -8.64 -11.07 3.74
C TRP A 80 -7.45 -11.96 3.33
N PRO A 81 -7.04 -12.09 2.04
CA PRO A 81 -5.88 -12.90 1.71
C PRO A 81 -4.57 -12.24 2.15
N ALA A 82 -4.51 -10.89 2.10
CA ALA A 82 -3.37 -10.15 2.61
C ALA A 82 -3.28 -10.26 4.14
N ASP A 83 -4.41 -10.20 4.84
CA ASP A 83 -4.50 -10.38 6.29
C ASP A 83 -3.99 -11.76 6.71
N LEU A 84 -4.44 -12.82 6.04
CA LEU A 84 -3.95 -14.20 6.27
C LEU A 84 -2.44 -14.32 6.02
N LEU A 85 -1.96 -13.75 4.92
CA LEU A 85 -0.54 -13.76 4.60
C LEU A 85 0.29 -13.04 5.67
N PHE A 86 -0.15 -11.85 6.10
CA PHE A 86 0.50 -11.08 7.16
C PHE A 86 0.49 -11.81 8.49
N ALA A 87 -0.63 -12.41 8.88
CA ALA A 87 -0.71 -13.23 10.08
C ALA A 87 0.23 -14.44 10.04
N GLY A 88 0.31 -15.12 8.88
CA GLY A 88 1.19 -16.26 8.67
C GLY A 88 2.67 -15.90 8.79
N VAL A 89 3.14 -14.89 8.05
CA VAL A 89 4.55 -14.47 8.11
C VAL A 89 4.91 -13.85 9.45
N PHE A 90 3.96 -13.16 10.12
CA PHE A 90 4.16 -12.63 11.46
C PHE A 90 4.24 -13.74 12.51
N HIS A 91 3.48 -14.81 12.36
CA HIS A 91 3.58 -15.99 13.23
C HIS A 91 4.96 -16.68 13.11
N LEU A 92 5.49 -16.77 11.89
CA LEU A 92 6.75 -17.45 11.61
C LEU A 92 7.98 -16.61 12.02
N ALA A 93 7.98 -15.31 11.76
CA ALA A 93 9.17 -14.47 11.87
C ALA A 93 8.89 -13.05 12.40
N GLY A 94 7.73 -12.79 13.00
CA GLY A 94 7.37 -11.48 13.56
C GLY A 94 7.47 -10.35 12.54
N TYR A 95 7.99 -9.21 12.96
CA TYR A 95 8.20 -8.04 12.10
C TYR A 95 9.22 -8.29 10.98
N ALA A 96 10.19 -9.20 11.19
CA ALA A 96 11.12 -9.60 10.14
C ALA A 96 10.40 -10.30 8.97
N GLY A 97 9.38 -11.12 9.26
CA GLY A 97 8.52 -11.74 8.27
C GLY A 97 7.70 -10.72 7.47
N LEU A 98 7.14 -9.72 8.15
CA LEU A 98 6.42 -8.62 7.49
C LEU A 98 7.35 -7.79 6.59
N ALA A 99 8.58 -7.49 7.04
CA ALA A 99 9.58 -6.82 6.20
C ALA A 99 9.95 -7.67 4.98
N ALA A 100 10.11 -8.98 5.15
CA ALA A 100 10.45 -9.89 4.07
C ALA A 100 9.35 -9.96 2.99
N ILE A 101 8.06 -10.04 3.38
CA ILE A 101 6.97 -10.08 2.40
C ILE A 101 6.78 -8.72 1.71
N THR A 102 6.98 -7.61 2.42
CA THR A 102 6.99 -6.26 1.85
C THR A 102 8.13 -6.13 0.83
N ALA A 103 9.35 -6.57 1.19
CA ALA A 103 10.48 -6.62 0.26
C ALA A 103 10.19 -7.49 -0.96
N ALA A 104 9.56 -8.65 -0.78
CA ALA A 104 9.18 -9.54 -1.88
C ALA A 104 8.24 -8.88 -2.87
N ALA A 105 7.26 -8.11 -2.40
CA ALA A 105 6.36 -7.36 -3.27
C ALA A 105 7.10 -6.29 -4.07
N ILE A 106 8.00 -5.52 -3.44
CA ILE A 106 8.81 -4.50 -4.13
C ILE A 106 9.79 -5.15 -5.11
N MET A 107 10.42 -6.28 -4.73
CA MET A 107 11.27 -7.07 -5.64
C MET A 107 10.50 -7.54 -6.88
N ALA A 108 9.29 -8.05 -6.69
CA ALA A 108 8.42 -8.49 -7.78
C ALA A 108 8.04 -7.32 -8.70
N LEU A 109 7.69 -6.16 -8.13
CA LEU A 109 7.44 -4.92 -8.87
C LEU A 109 8.65 -4.54 -9.72
N ASN A 110 9.84 -4.39 -9.09
CA ASN A 110 11.07 -4.00 -9.78
C ASN A 110 11.47 -5.02 -10.85
N ALA A 111 11.32 -6.33 -10.58
CA ALA A 111 11.59 -7.37 -11.55
C ALA A 111 10.67 -7.28 -12.79
N ILE A 112 9.37 -7.03 -12.60
CA ILE A 112 8.41 -6.86 -13.70
C ILE A 112 8.80 -5.66 -14.58
N VAL A 113 9.08 -4.51 -13.97
CA VAL A 113 9.48 -3.28 -14.65
C VAL A 113 10.83 -3.49 -15.38
N LEU A 114 11.81 -4.08 -14.70
CA LEU A 114 13.13 -4.39 -15.26
C LEU A 114 13.02 -5.33 -16.47
N ILE A 115 12.30 -6.45 -16.34
CA ILE A 115 12.11 -7.42 -17.44
C ILE A 115 11.44 -6.76 -18.65
N TYR A 116 10.47 -5.89 -18.40
CA TYR A 116 9.78 -5.16 -19.47
C TYR A 116 10.68 -4.13 -20.15
N LEU A 117 11.43 -3.35 -19.37
CA LEU A 117 12.22 -2.22 -19.89
C LEU A 117 13.57 -2.61 -20.49
N ARG A 118 14.21 -3.70 -20.04
CA ARG A 118 15.58 -4.07 -20.45
C ARG A 118 15.83 -4.19 -21.96
N SER A 119 14.77 -4.52 -22.75
CA SER A 119 14.84 -4.58 -24.21
C SER A 119 14.34 -3.30 -24.90
N ARG A 120 13.95 -2.30 -24.14
CA ARG A 120 13.32 -1.07 -24.62
C ARG A 120 14.14 0.18 -24.36
N VAL A 121 14.97 0.17 -23.33
CA VAL A 121 15.79 1.31 -22.93
C VAL A 121 17.20 0.87 -22.57
N GLY A 122 18.17 1.78 -22.68
CA GLY A 122 19.55 1.53 -22.24
C GLY A 122 19.67 1.47 -20.70
N PRO A 123 20.84 1.03 -20.16
CA PRO A 123 21.04 0.83 -18.73
C PRO A 123 20.76 2.07 -17.88
N ILE A 124 21.16 3.25 -18.32
CA ILE A 124 20.91 4.52 -17.60
C ILE A 124 19.40 4.79 -17.51
N GLY A 125 18.67 4.66 -18.63
CA GLY A 125 17.22 4.87 -18.65
C GLY A 125 16.48 3.88 -17.75
N LEU A 126 16.94 2.62 -17.72
CA LEU A 126 16.42 1.58 -16.84
C LEU A 126 16.64 1.91 -15.36
N THR A 127 17.87 2.30 -15.01
CA THR A 127 18.24 2.68 -13.65
C THR A 127 17.42 3.88 -13.16
N LEU A 128 17.32 4.92 -13.98
CA LEU A 128 16.54 6.12 -13.65
C LEU A 128 15.05 5.82 -13.48
N ALA A 129 14.50 4.92 -14.30
CA ALA A 129 13.10 4.52 -14.19
C ALA A 129 12.82 3.80 -12.86
N ILE A 130 13.66 2.83 -12.46
CA ILE A 130 13.48 2.08 -11.20
C ILE A 130 13.74 2.98 -10.00
N ILE A 131 14.85 3.70 -9.96
CA ILE A 131 15.19 4.59 -8.82
C ILE A 131 14.13 5.70 -8.69
N GLY A 132 13.73 6.32 -9.78
CA GLY A 132 12.71 7.37 -9.77
C GLY A 132 11.36 6.88 -9.26
N MET A 133 10.96 5.68 -9.67
CA MET A 133 9.78 5.01 -9.14
C MET A 133 9.93 4.74 -7.64
N ASP A 134 11.00 4.09 -7.21
CA ASP A 134 11.21 3.72 -5.81
C ASP A 134 11.34 4.93 -4.88
N ILE A 135 11.91 6.04 -5.33
CA ILE A 135 11.96 7.32 -4.59
C ILE A 135 10.54 7.81 -4.28
N VAL A 136 9.64 7.82 -5.25
CA VAL A 136 8.24 8.22 -5.02
C VAL A 136 7.53 7.20 -4.12
N LEU A 137 7.71 5.90 -4.39
CA LEU A 137 7.10 4.82 -3.61
C LEU A 137 7.59 4.78 -2.16
N SER A 138 8.80 5.25 -1.86
CA SER A 138 9.39 5.21 -0.52
C SER A 138 8.51 5.86 0.55
N ALA A 139 7.67 6.83 0.18
CA ALA A 139 6.70 7.45 1.07
C ALA A 139 5.54 6.51 1.47
N PHE A 140 5.28 5.47 0.69
CA PHE A 140 4.13 4.57 0.80
C PHE A 140 4.54 3.10 1.05
N MET A 141 5.83 2.82 1.29
CA MET A 141 6.34 1.47 1.56
C MET A 141 6.04 1.05 2.99
N LEU A 142 4.77 0.78 3.26
CA LEU A 142 4.25 0.30 4.52
C LEU A 142 3.97 -1.21 4.45
N ALA A 143 4.05 -1.92 5.58
CA ALA A 143 3.63 -3.32 5.65
C ALA A 143 2.10 -3.42 5.66
N ARG A 144 1.48 -3.05 4.54
CA ARG A 144 0.03 -2.99 4.31
C ARG A 144 -0.34 -3.66 2.98
N PRO A 145 -1.60 -4.11 2.80
CA PRO A 145 -2.06 -4.82 1.60
C PRO A 145 -1.82 -4.09 0.27
N HIS A 146 -1.85 -2.76 0.25
CA HIS A 146 -1.63 -1.97 -0.96
C HIS A 146 -0.26 -2.23 -1.62
N VAL A 147 0.79 -2.55 -0.84
CA VAL A 147 2.12 -2.86 -1.39
C VAL A 147 2.10 -4.21 -2.13
N LEU A 148 1.29 -5.17 -1.66
CA LEU A 148 1.16 -6.48 -2.30
C LEU A 148 0.51 -6.40 -3.69
N VAL A 149 -0.26 -5.36 -3.99
CA VAL A 149 -0.88 -5.19 -5.31
C VAL A 149 -0.03 -4.38 -6.30
N TRP A 150 1.06 -3.75 -5.88
CA TRP A 150 1.95 -3.03 -6.80
C TRP A 150 2.52 -3.91 -7.93
N PRO A 151 2.97 -5.16 -7.68
CA PRO A 151 3.35 -6.07 -8.75
C PRO A 151 2.20 -6.37 -9.72
N LEU A 152 0.95 -6.49 -9.21
CA LEU A 152 -0.23 -6.73 -10.05
C LEU A 152 -0.53 -5.53 -10.94
N LEU A 153 -0.45 -4.31 -10.37
CA LEU A 153 -0.58 -3.05 -11.10
C LEU A 153 0.46 -2.95 -12.22
N ALA A 154 1.73 -3.24 -11.92
CA ALA A 154 2.80 -3.22 -12.91
C ALA A 154 2.59 -4.28 -14.01
N ALA A 155 2.26 -5.52 -13.64
CA ALA A 155 2.01 -6.59 -14.59
C ALA A 155 0.81 -6.27 -15.50
N TRP A 156 -0.28 -5.76 -14.93
CA TRP A 156 -1.46 -5.31 -15.65
C TRP A 156 -1.12 -4.19 -16.64
N THR A 157 -0.39 -3.17 -16.19
CA THR A 157 0.05 -2.05 -17.04
C THR A 157 0.96 -2.53 -18.18
N VAL A 158 1.89 -3.44 -17.90
CA VAL A 158 2.79 -4.03 -18.92
C VAL A 158 2.01 -4.83 -19.96
N LEU A 159 1.05 -5.65 -19.54
CA LEU A 159 0.21 -6.43 -20.46
C LEU A 159 -0.59 -5.52 -21.39
N LEU A 160 -1.22 -4.50 -20.85
CA LEU A 160 -2.00 -3.53 -21.60
C LEU A 160 -1.12 -2.64 -22.50
N ALA A 161 0.08 -2.23 -22.03
CA ALA A 161 1.04 -1.49 -22.87
C ALA A 161 1.48 -2.29 -24.09
N LYS A 162 1.77 -3.60 -23.93
CA LYS A 162 2.04 -4.50 -25.07
C LYS A 162 0.83 -4.64 -25.99
N SER A 163 -0.36 -4.69 -25.43
CA SER A 163 -1.60 -4.79 -26.20
C SER A 163 -1.90 -3.53 -26.99
N SER A 164 -1.62 -2.35 -26.44
CA SER A 164 -1.74 -1.09 -27.19
C SER A 164 -0.75 -0.99 -28.37
N GLU A 165 0.43 -1.63 -28.25
CA GLU A 165 1.43 -1.71 -29.34
C GLU A 165 1.01 -2.66 -30.47
N THR A 166 0.26 -3.71 -30.17
CA THR A 166 -0.14 -4.76 -31.14
C THR A 166 -1.57 -4.63 -31.65
N GLY A 167 -2.37 -3.77 -31.01
CA GLY A 167 -3.81 -3.63 -31.26
C GLY A 167 -4.67 -4.78 -30.69
N ARG A 168 -4.07 -5.85 -30.16
CA ARG A 168 -4.78 -7.04 -29.65
C ARG A 168 -4.93 -6.96 -28.14
N PRO A 169 -6.07 -7.43 -27.55
CA PRO A 169 -6.22 -7.47 -26.10
C PRO A 169 -5.21 -8.43 -25.46
N PRO A 170 -4.96 -8.29 -24.15
CA PRO A 170 -4.19 -9.26 -23.39
C PRO A 170 -4.80 -10.67 -23.46
N PRO A 171 -4.03 -11.73 -23.17
CA PRO A 171 -4.57 -13.09 -23.09
C PRO A 171 -5.62 -13.18 -21.97
N LEU A 172 -6.70 -13.94 -22.20
CA LEU A 172 -7.85 -14.01 -21.29
C LEU A 172 -7.48 -14.43 -19.85
N TRP A 173 -6.46 -15.29 -19.70
CA TRP A 173 -5.97 -15.70 -18.37
C TRP A 173 -5.52 -14.51 -17.50
N SER A 174 -5.11 -13.39 -18.12
CA SER A 174 -4.65 -12.20 -17.39
C SER A 174 -5.77 -11.55 -16.55
N ALA A 175 -7.03 -11.86 -16.85
CA ALA A 175 -8.16 -11.44 -16.01
C ALA A 175 -8.10 -12.02 -14.59
N LEU A 176 -7.40 -13.16 -14.37
CA LEU A 176 -7.17 -13.72 -13.03
C LEU A 176 -6.37 -12.76 -12.12
N LEU A 177 -5.54 -11.88 -12.72
CA LEU A 177 -4.88 -10.82 -11.96
C LEU A 177 -5.90 -9.88 -11.29
N LEU A 178 -7.03 -9.64 -11.93
CA LEU A 178 -8.10 -8.80 -11.38
C LEU A 178 -8.85 -9.51 -10.26
N THR A 179 -9.09 -10.82 -10.36
CA THR A 179 -9.65 -11.61 -9.27
C THR A 179 -8.75 -11.52 -8.03
N LEU A 180 -7.44 -11.73 -8.22
CA LEU A 180 -6.48 -11.62 -7.14
C LEU A 180 -6.45 -10.21 -6.56
N TRP A 181 -6.38 -9.18 -7.41
CA TRP A 181 -6.35 -7.78 -6.98
C TRP A 181 -7.62 -7.38 -6.21
N ALA A 182 -8.81 -7.76 -6.70
CA ALA A 182 -10.09 -7.42 -6.06
C ALA A 182 -10.26 -8.06 -4.66
N ASN A 183 -9.58 -9.18 -4.39
CA ASN A 183 -9.55 -9.81 -3.07
C ASN A 183 -8.39 -9.34 -2.19
N LEU A 184 -7.34 -8.72 -2.75
CA LEU A 184 -6.19 -8.24 -1.99
C LEU A 184 -6.30 -6.78 -1.54
N HIS A 185 -7.00 -5.92 -2.29
CA HIS A 185 -7.07 -4.48 -1.96
C HIS A 185 -8.13 -3.73 -2.76
N GLY A 186 -8.75 -2.75 -2.13
CA GLY A 186 -9.80 -1.90 -2.70
C GLY A 186 -9.43 -1.02 -3.89
N SER A 187 -8.18 -1.02 -4.35
CA SER A 187 -7.75 -0.24 -5.53
C SER A 187 -8.01 -0.93 -6.87
N PHE A 188 -8.59 -2.11 -6.91
CA PHE A 188 -8.85 -2.86 -8.15
C PHE A 188 -9.64 -2.08 -9.24
N PRO A 189 -10.53 -1.09 -8.94
CA PRO A 189 -11.20 -0.31 -9.99
C PRO A 189 -10.22 0.45 -10.88
N MET A 190 -9.00 0.74 -10.40
CA MET A 190 -7.95 1.38 -11.17
C MET A 190 -7.52 0.54 -12.38
N ALA A 191 -7.68 -0.78 -12.31
CA ALA A 191 -7.42 -1.67 -13.45
C ALA A 191 -8.31 -1.34 -14.65
N ALA A 192 -9.58 -0.96 -14.41
CA ALA A 192 -10.51 -0.55 -15.47
C ALA A 192 -10.11 0.81 -16.07
N VAL A 193 -9.64 1.75 -15.25
CA VAL A 193 -9.14 3.07 -15.72
C VAL A 193 -7.94 2.88 -16.65
N ILE A 194 -6.93 2.11 -16.21
CA ILE A 194 -5.75 1.81 -17.01
C ILE A 194 -6.15 1.06 -18.30
N GLY A 195 -7.02 0.05 -18.16
CA GLY A 195 -7.49 -0.76 -19.28
C GLY A 195 -8.23 0.06 -20.34
N GLY A 196 -9.12 0.95 -19.91
CA GLY A 196 -9.90 1.81 -20.80
C GLY A 196 -9.04 2.75 -21.64
N PHE A 197 -8.10 3.45 -21.01
CA PHE A 197 -7.22 4.37 -21.75
C PHE A 197 -6.21 3.68 -22.64
N LEU A 198 -5.62 2.55 -22.22
CA LEU A 198 -4.67 1.82 -23.07
C LEU A 198 -5.39 1.03 -24.19
N ALA A 199 -6.64 0.60 -23.97
CA ALA A 199 -7.49 0.07 -25.04
C ALA A 199 -7.82 1.15 -26.08
N LEU A 200 -8.00 2.41 -25.67
CA LEU A 200 -8.23 3.52 -26.61
C LEU A 200 -7.12 3.64 -27.64
N ASP A 201 -5.84 3.59 -27.23
CA ASP A 201 -4.70 3.60 -28.14
C ASP A 201 -4.74 2.42 -29.15
N ALA A 202 -5.17 1.24 -28.65
CA ALA A 202 -5.31 0.06 -29.51
C ALA A 202 -6.49 0.18 -30.47
N LEU A 203 -7.56 0.87 -30.09
CA LEU A 203 -8.81 0.95 -30.83
C LEU A 203 -8.85 2.06 -31.88
N ILE A 204 -8.02 3.09 -31.80
CA ILE A 204 -7.98 4.20 -32.77
C ILE A 204 -7.71 3.73 -34.20
N ALA A 205 -7.01 2.60 -34.39
CA ALA A 205 -6.64 2.05 -35.68
C ALA A 205 -7.39 0.75 -36.10
N VAL A 206 -8.53 0.44 -35.46
CA VAL A 206 -9.04 -0.94 -35.38
C VAL A 206 -10.15 -1.30 -36.37
N GLN A 207 -10.07 -2.55 -36.87
CA GLN A 207 -11.12 -3.30 -37.57
C GLN A 207 -12.11 -3.95 -36.55
N TRP A 208 -13.37 -4.18 -36.97
CA TRP A 208 -14.44 -4.81 -36.17
C TRP A 208 -14.04 -6.10 -35.45
N LYS A 209 -13.19 -6.94 -36.06
CA LYS A 209 -12.72 -8.19 -35.48
C LYS A 209 -11.94 -7.97 -34.18
N THR A 210 -11.12 -6.95 -34.13
CA THR A 210 -10.29 -6.62 -32.94
C THR A 210 -11.15 -5.98 -31.83
N LEU A 211 -12.12 -5.14 -32.22
CA LEU A 211 -13.07 -4.59 -31.23
C LEU A 211 -13.82 -5.71 -30.50
N ARG A 212 -14.33 -6.72 -31.24
CA ARG A 212 -14.99 -7.88 -30.63
C ARG A 212 -14.08 -8.62 -29.62
N GLN A 213 -12.79 -8.77 -29.94
CA GLN A 213 -11.83 -9.40 -29.01
C GLN A 213 -11.66 -8.59 -27.72
N TRP A 214 -11.59 -7.25 -27.83
CA TRP A 214 -11.52 -6.36 -26.67
C TRP A 214 -12.80 -6.41 -25.81
N LEU A 215 -13.98 -6.47 -26.44
CA LEU A 215 -15.25 -6.62 -25.73
C LEU A 215 -15.33 -7.95 -24.97
N VAL A 216 -14.89 -9.05 -25.60
CA VAL A 216 -14.80 -10.36 -24.94
C VAL A 216 -13.82 -10.28 -23.74
N PHE A 217 -12.66 -9.68 -23.93
CA PHE A 217 -11.69 -9.49 -22.85
C PHE A 217 -12.28 -8.67 -21.70
N ALA A 218 -12.94 -7.55 -22.00
CA ALA A 218 -13.61 -6.72 -20.99
C ALA A 218 -14.70 -7.48 -20.22
N ALA A 219 -15.51 -8.30 -20.94
CA ALA A 219 -16.51 -9.14 -20.30
C ALA A 219 -15.89 -10.18 -19.36
N VAL A 220 -14.79 -10.83 -19.77
CA VAL A 220 -14.05 -11.77 -18.91
C VAL A 220 -13.44 -11.07 -17.70
N CYS A 221 -12.91 -9.84 -17.86
CA CYS A 221 -12.42 -9.02 -16.75
C CYS A 221 -13.54 -8.69 -15.75
N LEU A 222 -14.74 -8.34 -16.24
CA LEU A 222 -15.89 -8.08 -15.37
C LEU A 222 -16.28 -9.32 -14.58
N VAL A 223 -16.36 -10.49 -15.23
CA VAL A 223 -16.60 -11.77 -14.53
C VAL A 223 -15.51 -12.05 -13.50
N ALA A 224 -14.24 -11.82 -13.84
CA ALA A 224 -13.11 -12.03 -12.92
C ALA A 224 -13.20 -11.18 -11.65
N VAL A 225 -13.64 -9.92 -11.75
CA VAL A 225 -13.90 -9.04 -10.59
C VAL A 225 -15.07 -9.56 -9.76
N CYS A 226 -16.09 -10.14 -10.38
CA CYS A 226 -17.24 -10.72 -9.67
C CYS A 226 -16.88 -11.97 -8.85
N LEU A 227 -15.69 -12.57 -9.03
CA LEU A 227 -15.17 -13.66 -8.21
C LEU A 227 -14.58 -13.17 -6.86
N GLN A 228 -14.81 -11.93 -6.50
CA GLN A 228 -14.48 -11.38 -5.19
C GLN A 228 -15.40 -12.03 -4.12
N VAL A 229 -14.77 -12.52 -3.03
CA VAL A 229 -15.45 -13.38 -2.03
C VAL A 229 -16.62 -12.69 -1.32
N ASN A 230 -16.53 -11.37 -1.07
CA ASN A 230 -17.62 -10.61 -0.46
C ASN A 230 -18.73 -10.22 -1.45
N GLY A 231 -18.69 -10.75 -2.69
CA GLY A 231 -19.70 -10.50 -3.72
C GLY A 231 -19.87 -9.02 -4.04
N LEU A 232 -21.12 -8.60 -4.25
CA LEU A 232 -21.44 -7.22 -4.59
C LEU A 232 -21.02 -6.22 -3.50
N ALA A 233 -21.06 -6.60 -2.22
CA ALA A 233 -20.64 -5.75 -1.12
C ALA A 233 -19.14 -5.38 -1.24
N GLY A 234 -18.29 -6.35 -1.58
CA GLY A 234 -16.87 -6.11 -1.82
C GLY A 234 -16.59 -5.30 -3.08
N ILE A 235 -17.36 -5.51 -4.16
CA ILE A 235 -17.22 -4.71 -5.40
C ILE A 235 -17.57 -3.25 -5.13
N LEU A 236 -18.58 -2.96 -4.31
CA LEU A 236 -19.03 -1.61 -4.00
C LEU A 236 -18.23 -0.94 -2.89
N GLN A 237 -17.46 -1.69 -2.09
CA GLN A 237 -16.73 -1.15 -0.94
C GLN A 237 -15.77 -0.01 -1.28
N PRO A 238 -14.94 -0.05 -2.34
CA PRO A 238 -14.07 1.07 -2.69
C PRO A 238 -14.83 2.38 -2.94
N PHE A 239 -16.00 2.28 -3.55
CA PHE A 239 -16.85 3.45 -3.85
C PHE A 239 -17.53 3.98 -2.58
N ARG A 240 -17.89 3.10 -1.63
CA ARG A 240 -18.42 3.51 -0.32
C ARG A 240 -17.35 4.27 0.47
N VAL A 241 -16.12 3.72 0.52
CA VAL A 241 -15.00 4.39 1.16
C VAL A 241 -14.73 5.75 0.51
N ALA A 242 -14.67 5.81 -0.82
CA ALA A 242 -14.40 7.06 -1.54
C ALA A 242 -15.46 8.16 -1.31
N ASN A 243 -16.68 7.79 -0.91
CA ASN A 243 -17.79 8.72 -0.61
C ASN A 243 -17.82 9.20 0.85
N LEU A 244 -16.94 8.74 1.72
CA LEU A 244 -16.85 9.23 3.09
C LEU A 244 -16.40 10.69 3.10
N LYS A 245 -17.12 11.54 3.83
CA LYS A 245 -16.81 12.97 3.95
C LYS A 245 -15.60 13.23 4.85
N THR A 246 -15.32 12.32 5.76
CA THR A 246 -14.24 12.41 6.76
C THR A 246 -12.88 11.93 6.27
N LEU A 247 -12.74 11.54 4.99
CA LEU A 247 -11.46 11.13 4.43
C LEU A 247 -10.36 12.21 4.53
N HIS A 248 -10.73 13.49 4.52
CA HIS A 248 -9.80 14.60 4.72
C HIS A 248 -9.14 14.62 6.13
N LEU A 249 -9.60 13.80 7.06
CA LEU A 249 -8.99 13.62 8.38
C LEU A 249 -7.87 12.58 8.37
N ILE A 250 -7.74 11.79 7.28
CA ILE A 250 -6.78 10.71 7.14
C ILE A 250 -5.65 11.17 6.22
N VAL A 251 -4.40 11.10 6.70
CA VAL A 251 -3.22 11.69 6.05
C VAL A 251 -3.05 11.24 4.58
N GLU A 252 -3.26 9.97 4.28
CA GLU A 252 -3.08 9.43 2.92
C GLU A 252 -4.11 9.93 1.89
N TRP A 253 -5.23 10.49 2.37
CA TRP A 253 -6.28 11.08 1.55
C TRP A 253 -6.16 12.60 1.40
N LEU A 254 -5.18 13.21 2.06
CA LEU A 254 -4.91 14.66 1.92
C LEU A 254 -4.39 14.99 0.52
N PRO A 255 -4.61 16.23 0.07
CA PRO A 255 -4.02 16.73 -1.16
C PRO A 255 -2.48 16.70 -1.11
N THR A 256 -1.88 16.47 -2.28
CA THR A 256 -0.44 16.53 -2.47
C THR A 256 0.07 17.95 -2.37
N THR A 257 1.11 18.17 -1.57
CA THR A 257 1.80 19.45 -1.45
C THR A 257 3.32 19.26 -1.49
N THR A 258 4.05 20.32 -1.82
CA THR A 258 5.53 20.29 -1.82
C THR A 258 6.10 20.05 -0.42
N LYS A 259 5.35 20.32 0.64
CA LYS A 259 5.78 20.08 2.03
C LYS A 259 5.69 18.61 2.40
N ASN A 260 4.62 17.90 1.99
CA ASN A 260 4.41 16.53 2.40
C ASN A 260 5.11 15.49 1.51
N THR A 261 5.33 15.79 0.22
CA THR A 261 6.01 14.88 -0.72
C THR A 261 6.93 15.62 -1.71
N PRO A 262 8.02 16.31 -1.26
CA PRO A 262 8.92 17.04 -2.14
C PRO A 262 9.57 16.14 -3.21
N GLN A 263 9.84 14.87 -2.90
CA GLN A 263 10.40 13.89 -3.83
C GLN A 263 9.50 13.62 -5.04
N PHE A 264 8.17 13.66 -4.86
CA PHE A 264 7.21 13.52 -5.95
C PHE A 264 7.33 14.68 -6.94
N PHE A 265 7.39 15.91 -6.45
CA PHE A 265 7.55 17.08 -7.32
C PHE A 265 8.90 17.09 -8.03
N GLY A 266 9.97 16.69 -7.35
CA GLY A 266 11.31 16.55 -7.96
C GLY A 266 11.28 15.52 -9.11
N ALA A 267 10.68 14.35 -8.89
CA ALA A 267 10.55 13.32 -9.92
C ALA A 267 9.65 13.80 -11.08
N LEU A 268 8.54 14.46 -10.78
CA LEU A 268 7.62 15.01 -11.80
C LEU A 268 8.32 16.04 -12.68
N LEU A 269 9.02 17.03 -12.09
CA LEU A 269 9.75 18.05 -12.83
C LEU A 269 10.86 17.46 -13.68
N LEU A 270 11.59 16.47 -13.17
CA LEU A 270 12.62 15.77 -13.93
C LEU A 270 12.02 15.06 -15.15
N VAL A 271 10.94 14.30 -14.97
CA VAL A 271 10.27 13.59 -16.07
C VAL A 271 9.71 14.56 -17.10
N LEU A 272 9.02 15.62 -16.69
CA LEU A 272 8.48 16.64 -17.59
C LEU A 272 9.61 17.36 -18.34
N GLY A 273 10.70 17.72 -17.65
CA GLY A 273 11.88 18.34 -18.28
C GLY A 273 12.49 17.45 -19.35
N ILE A 274 12.64 16.14 -19.08
CA ILE A 274 13.15 15.18 -20.08
C ILE A 274 12.18 15.04 -21.25
N LEU A 275 10.87 14.91 -21.02
CA LEU A 275 9.88 14.77 -22.09
C LEU A 275 9.85 15.99 -23.03
N LEU A 276 9.89 17.20 -22.45
CA LEU A 276 9.90 18.46 -23.19
C LEU A 276 11.23 18.64 -23.97
N TRP A 277 12.36 18.40 -23.31
CA TRP A 277 13.69 18.53 -23.94
C TRP A 277 13.86 17.55 -25.10
N ARG A 278 13.31 16.32 -24.99
CA ARG A 278 13.39 15.30 -26.03
C ARG A 278 12.29 15.43 -27.10
N GLY A 279 11.32 16.33 -26.93
CA GLY A 279 10.20 16.52 -27.86
C GLY A 279 9.35 15.23 -28.05
N VAL A 280 9.09 14.49 -26.97
CA VAL A 280 8.47 13.17 -27.04
C VAL A 280 7.00 13.28 -27.40
N ARG A 281 6.56 12.52 -28.41
CA ARG A 281 5.13 12.33 -28.75
C ARG A 281 4.57 11.17 -27.95
N ILE A 282 3.58 11.46 -27.12
CA ILE A 282 2.89 10.45 -26.29
C ILE A 282 1.58 10.06 -27.01
N PRO A 283 1.29 8.77 -27.22
CA PRO A 283 -0.01 8.32 -27.74
C PRO A 283 -1.15 8.85 -26.87
N ILE A 284 -2.29 9.16 -27.49
CA ILE A 284 -3.37 9.90 -26.82
C ILE A 284 -3.96 9.18 -25.61
N GLY A 285 -4.15 7.86 -25.67
CA GLY A 285 -4.65 7.09 -24.54
C GLY A 285 -3.66 7.07 -23.38
N ARG A 286 -2.34 6.93 -23.67
CA ARG A 286 -1.29 7.03 -22.63
C ARG A 286 -1.23 8.43 -22.03
N LEU A 287 -1.36 9.47 -22.86
CA LEU A 287 -1.39 10.87 -22.38
C LEU A 287 -2.58 11.10 -21.44
N LEU A 288 -3.78 10.71 -21.85
CA LEU A 288 -4.99 10.87 -21.04
C LEU A 288 -4.90 10.07 -19.74
N LEU A 289 -4.37 8.85 -19.78
CA LEU A 289 -4.11 8.04 -18.59
C LEU A 289 -3.17 8.75 -17.62
N LEU A 290 -2.01 9.21 -18.11
CA LEU A 290 -1.02 9.89 -17.27
C LEU A 290 -1.57 11.19 -16.67
N LEU A 291 -2.33 11.98 -17.44
CA LEU A 291 -2.99 13.19 -16.93
C LEU A 291 -4.06 12.87 -15.89
N THR A 292 -4.87 11.83 -16.10
CA THR A 292 -5.86 11.36 -15.11
C THR A 292 -5.18 10.90 -13.82
N MET A 293 -4.12 10.10 -13.92
CA MET A 293 -3.34 9.65 -12.78
C MET A 293 -2.65 10.82 -12.04
N LEU A 294 -2.15 11.81 -12.79
CA LEU A 294 -1.54 13.02 -12.24
C LEU A 294 -2.58 13.84 -11.46
N MET A 295 -3.78 14.03 -12.03
CA MET A 295 -4.88 14.70 -11.34
C MET A 295 -5.24 13.98 -10.03
N LEU A 296 -5.39 12.66 -10.08
CA LEU A 296 -5.65 11.85 -8.89
C LEU A 296 -4.52 11.98 -7.86
N ALA A 297 -3.25 11.97 -8.30
CA ALA A 297 -2.09 12.12 -7.43
C ALA A 297 -2.02 13.50 -6.76
N PHE A 298 -2.52 14.56 -7.38
CA PHE A 298 -2.63 15.88 -6.75
C PHE A 298 -3.78 15.96 -5.75
N THR A 299 -4.89 15.28 -6.02
CA THR A 299 -6.04 15.30 -5.12
C THR A 299 -5.84 14.46 -3.87
N GLN A 300 -5.04 13.37 -3.96
CA GLN A 300 -4.80 12.46 -2.84
C GLN A 300 -3.40 11.87 -2.89
N LEU A 301 -2.67 11.96 -1.78
CA LEU A 301 -1.30 11.47 -1.63
C LEU A 301 -1.12 10.02 -2.09
N ARG A 302 -2.02 9.13 -1.71
CA ARG A 302 -1.95 7.69 -1.98
C ARG A 302 -1.87 7.34 -3.48
N HIS A 303 -2.41 8.19 -4.36
CA HIS A 303 -2.42 7.95 -5.79
C HIS A 303 -1.06 8.23 -6.47
N GLN A 304 -0.11 8.87 -5.77
CA GLN A 304 1.25 9.06 -6.27
C GLN A 304 1.93 7.72 -6.57
N SER A 305 1.70 6.70 -5.74
CA SER A 305 2.26 5.37 -5.94
C SER A 305 1.79 4.73 -7.26
N TRP A 306 0.51 4.90 -7.61
CA TRP A 306 -0.04 4.38 -8.87
C TRP A 306 0.54 5.10 -10.09
N LEU A 307 0.60 6.44 -10.03
CA LEU A 307 1.23 7.23 -11.09
C LEU A 307 2.68 6.84 -11.29
N ALA A 308 3.46 6.68 -10.20
CA ALA A 308 4.88 6.32 -10.28
C ALA A 308 5.08 4.97 -10.99
N ILE A 309 4.30 3.95 -10.65
CA ILE A 309 4.39 2.61 -11.27
C ILE A 309 3.97 2.66 -12.74
N VAL A 310 2.83 3.29 -13.04
CA VAL A 310 2.32 3.40 -14.42
C VAL A 310 3.28 4.22 -15.29
N ALA A 311 3.80 5.34 -14.78
CA ALA A 311 4.77 6.18 -15.49
C ALA A 311 6.10 5.45 -15.74
N ALA A 312 6.60 4.67 -14.77
CA ALA A 312 7.81 3.87 -14.91
C ALA A 312 7.67 2.79 -16.01
N VAL A 313 6.47 2.29 -16.26
CA VAL A 313 6.20 1.35 -17.35
C VAL A 313 6.05 2.07 -18.70
N LEU A 314 5.29 3.17 -18.75
CA LEU A 314 4.84 3.77 -20.01
C LEU A 314 5.79 4.80 -20.61
N ILE A 315 6.51 5.57 -19.79
CA ILE A 315 7.33 6.70 -20.25
C ILE A 315 8.69 6.26 -20.84
N PRO A 316 9.50 5.42 -20.17
CA PRO A 316 10.85 5.10 -20.65
C PRO A 316 10.91 4.52 -22.06
N PRO A 317 9.96 3.65 -22.49
CA PRO A 317 9.95 3.15 -23.87
C PRO A 317 9.81 4.23 -24.94
N LEU A 318 9.25 5.40 -24.60
CA LEU A 318 9.10 6.53 -25.52
C LEU A 318 10.40 7.31 -25.71
N LEU A 319 11.33 7.19 -24.75
CA LEU A 319 12.62 7.91 -24.74
C LEU A 319 13.77 7.09 -25.34
N GLY A 320 13.63 5.76 -25.36
CA GLY A 320 14.70 4.83 -25.68
C GLY A 320 14.70 4.34 -27.12
N LYS A 321 15.89 3.99 -27.65
CA LYS A 321 16.01 3.11 -28.81
C LYS A 321 15.98 1.67 -28.34
N ARG A 322 15.25 0.78 -29.04
CA ARG A 322 15.28 -0.66 -28.77
C ARG A 322 16.74 -1.14 -28.75
N THR A 323 17.16 -1.69 -27.62
CA THR A 323 18.46 -2.34 -27.46
C THR A 323 18.25 -3.85 -27.48
N GLU A 324 19.10 -4.58 -28.19
CA GLU A 324 19.11 -6.04 -28.11
C GLU A 324 19.67 -6.45 -26.75
N ALA A 325 18.80 -6.67 -25.76
CA ALA A 325 19.23 -7.17 -24.47
C ALA A 325 19.53 -8.66 -24.55
N LYS A 326 20.80 -9.02 -24.62
CA LYS A 326 21.31 -10.38 -24.48
C LYS A 326 21.68 -10.64 -23.01
N GLY A 327 20.70 -10.97 -22.16
CA GLY A 327 20.97 -11.31 -20.76
C GLY A 327 19.92 -12.26 -20.17
N LYS A 328 20.38 -13.29 -19.44
CA LYS A 328 19.49 -14.22 -18.72
C LYS A 328 19.14 -13.60 -17.37
N SER A 329 17.89 -13.15 -17.20
CA SER A 329 17.40 -12.58 -15.91
C SER A 329 17.10 -13.65 -14.84
N LEU A 330 17.03 -14.92 -15.22
CA LEU A 330 16.67 -16.03 -14.32
C LEU A 330 17.59 -16.19 -13.11
N PRO A 331 18.94 -16.10 -13.25
CA PRO A 331 19.83 -16.22 -12.09
C PRO A 331 19.67 -15.09 -11.06
N VAL A 332 19.34 -13.87 -11.52
CA VAL A 332 19.09 -12.72 -10.63
C VAL A 332 17.84 -12.96 -9.79
N LEU A 333 16.77 -13.46 -10.40
CA LEU A 333 15.52 -13.76 -9.69
C LEU A 333 15.68 -14.94 -8.72
N ALA A 334 16.51 -15.92 -9.05
CA ALA A 334 16.78 -17.05 -8.14
C ALA A 334 17.47 -16.60 -6.83
N ALA A 335 18.27 -15.52 -6.87
CA ALA A 335 18.90 -14.97 -5.67
C ALA A 335 17.89 -14.26 -4.73
N ALA A 336 16.67 -13.95 -5.18
CA ALA A 336 15.64 -13.33 -4.35
C ALA A 336 15.25 -14.23 -3.16
N VAL A 337 15.10 -15.54 -3.38
CA VAL A 337 14.65 -16.47 -2.34
C VAL A 337 15.62 -16.51 -1.15
N PRO A 338 16.93 -16.78 -1.32
CA PRO A 338 17.85 -16.79 -0.18
C PRO A 338 17.94 -15.42 0.51
N LEU A 339 17.88 -14.31 -0.22
CA LEU A 339 17.91 -12.97 0.37
C LEU A 339 16.67 -12.69 1.22
N LEU A 340 15.49 -13.11 0.79
CA LEU A 340 14.25 -12.98 1.56
C LEU A 340 14.25 -13.87 2.80
N LEU A 341 14.81 -15.09 2.69
CA LEU A 341 15.01 -15.97 3.85
C LEU A 341 15.96 -15.33 4.86
N VAL A 342 17.10 -14.80 4.42
CA VAL A 342 18.01 -14.04 5.30
C VAL A 342 17.29 -12.87 5.96
N ARG A 343 16.51 -12.11 5.20
CA ARG A 343 15.72 -10.99 5.76
C ARG A 343 14.70 -11.48 6.80
N ALA A 344 13.99 -12.56 6.55
CA ALA A 344 13.00 -13.12 7.46
C ALA A 344 13.63 -13.70 8.74
N LEU A 345 14.83 -14.26 8.63
CA LEU A 345 15.56 -14.83 9.77
C LEU A 345 16.32 -13.78 10.60
N TRP A 346 16.62 -12.61 10.02
CA TRP A 346 17.31 -11.53 10.73
C TRP A 346 16.33 -10.75 11.60
N PRO A 347 16.50 -10.77 12.94
CA PRO A 347 15.57 -10.12 13.84
C PRO A 347 15.32 -8.64 13.50
N LEU A 348 14.07 -8.22 13.55
CA LEU A 348 13.66 -6.84 13.36
C LEU A 348 12.70 -6.44 14.46
N THR A 349 13.05 -5.37 15.14
CA THR A 349 12.20 -4.75 16.15
C THR A 349 11.93 -3.32 15.70
N PRO A 350 10.70 -2.97 15.30
CA PRO A 350 10.38 -1.59 14.95
C PRO A 350 10.63 -0.66 16.14
N PRO A 351 11.00 0.62 15.91
CA PRO A 351 11.15 1.58 16.99
C PRO A 351 9.80 1.81 17.72
N GLU A 352 9.90 2.18 18.99
CA GLU A 352 8.74 2.61 19.78
C GLU A 352 8.08 3.84 19.13
N SER A 353 6.78 3.75 18.89
CA SER A 353 5.96 4.81 18.28
C SER A 353 4.49 4.57 18.61
N VAL A 354 3.62 5.49 18.21
CA VAL A 354 2.15 5.31 18.31
C VAL A 354 1.66 4.05 17.55
N SER A 355 2.33 3.68 16.46
CA SER A 355 2.03 2.47 15.69
C SER A 355 2.66 1.19 16.28
N ASN A 356 3.60 1.33 17.22
CA ASN A 356 4.32 0.22 17.87
C ASN A 356 4.56 0.53 19.36
N PRO A 357 3.50 0.73 20.18
CA PRO A 357 3.60 1.23 21.54
C PRO A 357 3.81 0.08 22.55
N ARG A 358 4.89 -0.71 22.40
CA ARG A 358 5.11 -1.94 23.18
C ARG A 358 5.31 -1.63 24.67
N SER A 359 6.15 -0.64 25.00
CA SER A 359 6.37 -0.23 26.39
C SER A 359 5.08 0.26 27.02
N LEU A 360 4.34 1.11 26.31
CA LEU A 360 3.07 1.66 26.78
C LEU A 360 2.05 0.54 27.05
N LEU A 361 1.88 -0.40 26.11
CA LEU A 361 0.95 -1.54 26.25
C LEU A 361 1.38 -2.51 27.37
N ALA A 362 2.67 -2.64 27.64
CA ALA A 362 3.18 -3.48 28.73
C ALA A 362 2.81 -2.91 30.13
N HIS A 363 2.62 -1.60 30.22
CA HIS A 363 2.22 -0.93 31.46
C HIS A 363 0.69 -0.81 31.66
N VAL A 364 -0.11 -1.31 30.71
CA VAL A 364 -1.57 -1.39 30.92
C VAL A 364 -1.86 -2.48 31.95
N PRO A 365 -2.44 -2.13 33.12
CA PRO A 365 -2.84 -3.11 34.13
C PRO A 365 -3.74 -4.21 33.56
N ALA A 366 -3.55 -5.43 34.03
CA ALA A 366 -4.33 -6.58 33.52
C ALA A 366 -5.85 -6.38 33.70
N SER A 367 -6.27 -5.73 34.79
CA SER A 367 -7.67 -5.39 35.05
C SER A 367 -8.29 -4.42 34.05
N LEU A 368 -7.48 -3.57 33.43
CA LEU A 368 -7.95 -2.58 32.44
C LEU A 368 -8.06 -3.13 31.02
N LYS A 369 -7.40 -4.26 30.70
CA LYS A 369 -7.38 -4.80 29.34
C LYS A 369 -8.75 -5.22 28.81
N SER A 370 -9.67 -5.58 29.72
CA SER A 370 -11.07 -5.92 29.37
C SER A 370 -12.02 -4.74 29.48
N GLU A 371 -11.57 -3.61 30.06
CA GLU A 371 -12.39 -2.44 30.26
C GLU A 371 -12.40 -1.53 29.00
N PRO A 372 -13.51 -0.79 28.75
CA PRO A 372 -13.60 0.13 27.64
C PRO A 372 -12.54 1.23 27.69
N VAL A 373 -11.75 1.36 26.61
CA VAL A 373 -10.67 2.34 26.45
C VAL A 373 -11.06 3.43 25.45
N PHE A 374 -10.75 4.68 25.72
CA PHE A 374 -10.68 5.70 24.68
C PHE A 374 -9.23 5.81 24.20
N ASN A 375 -9.02 5.58 22.91
CA ASN A 375 -7.69 5.61 22.30
C ASN A 375 -7.61 6.61 21.15
N GLU A 376 -6.41 7.16 20.94
CA GLU A 376 -6.10 7.84 19.70
C GLU A 376 -6.10 6.82 18.54
N TYR A 377 -6.47 7.29 17.34
CA TYR A 377 -6.73 6.50 16.14
C TYR A 377 -5.61 5.49 15.80
N SER A 378 -4.34 5.94 15.86
CA SER A 378 -3.19 5.10 15.48
C SER A 378 -2.90 3.97 16.49
N PHE A 379 -3.37 4.08 17.73
CA PHE A 379 -3.25 3.02 18.73
C PHE A 379 -4.26 1.88 18.50
N GLY A 380 -5.31 2.09 17.72
CA GLY A 380 -6.38 1.12 17.52
C GLY A 380 -5.89 -0.24 17.02
N GLY A 381 -5.08 -0.28 15.97
CA GLY A 381 -4.49 -1.52 15.46
C GLY A 381 -3.62 -2.26 16.49
N PRO A 382 -2.63 -1.60 17.11
CA PRO A 382 -1.84 -2.18 18.21
C PRO A 382 -2.67 -2.73 19.38
N LEU A 383 -3.75 -2.06 19.77
CA LEU A 383 -4.68 -2.54 20.80
C LEU A 383 -5.37 -3.84 20.35
N ILE A 384 -5.90 -3.89 19.13
CA ILE A 384 -6.51 -5.09 18.57
C ILE A 384 -5.53 -6.26 18.58
N LEU A 385 -4.28 -6.02 18.14
CA LEU A 385 -3.23 -7.06 18.11
C LEU A 385 -2.88 -7.56 19.53
N ALA A 386 -2.97 -6.68 20.52
CA ALA A 386 -2.77 -7.01 21.95
C ALA A 386 -4.01 -7.64 22.61
N GLY A 387 -5.13 -7.83 21.86
CA GLY A 387 -6.36 -8.42 22.37
C GLY A 387 -7.25 -7.44 23.16
N ILE A 388 -7.00 -6.13 23.04
CA ILE A 388 -7.78 -5.07 23.67
C ILE A 388 -8.71 -4.47 22.62
N LYS A 389 -10.00 -4.38 22.92
CA LYS A 389 -10.99 -3.79 22.00
C LYS A 389 -10.89 -2.26 22.04
N PRO A 390 -10.53 -1.58 20.93
CA PRO A 390 -10.40 -0.13 20.90
C PRO A 390 -11.76 0.58 20.79
N TYR A 391 -11.74 1.90 21.09
CA TYR A 391 -12.82 2.83 20.75
C TYR A 391 -12.89 3.08 19.24
N ILE A 392 -11.73 3.23 18.60
CA ILE A 392 -11.56 3.52 17.18
C ILE A 392 -10.27 2.87 16.65
N ASP A 393 -10.24 2.54 15.36
CA ASP A 393 -9.08 2.03 14.65
C ASP A 393 -9.09 2.46 13.18
N GLY A 394 -8.11 2.02 12.37
CA GLY A 394 -7.90 2.42 10.99
C GLY A 394 -9.02 2.07 9.99
N ARG A 395 -10.04 1.35 10.40
CA ARG A 395 -11.17 0.96 9.52
C ARG A 395 -12.28 2.02 9.52
N SER A 396 -11.95 3.23 9.04
CA SER A 396 -12.83 4.40 9.07
C SER A 396 -14.23 4.17 8.48
N GLU A 397 -14.33 3.30 7.45
CA GLU A 397 -15.58 2.93 6.81
C GLU A 397 -16.54 2.17 7.73
N LEU A 398 -16.02 1.48 8.74
CA LEU A 398 -16.80 0.77 9.74
C LEU A 398 -17.51 1.73 10.70
N TYR A 399 -16.84 2.83 11.03
CA TYR A 399 -17.35 3.83 11.98
C TYR A 399 -18.28 4.83 11.32
N GLY A 400 -17.99 5.28 10.10
CA GLY A 400 -18.76 6.25 9.35
C GLY A 400 -18.52 7.70 9.77
N ASP A 401 -19.04 8.65 8.97
CA ASP A 401 -18.73 10.07 9.07
C ASP A 401 -19.09 10.70 10.42
N GLU A 402 -20.27 10.37 10.97
CA GLU A 402 -20.75 10.96 12.23
C GLU A 402 -19.81 10.58 13.40
N PHE A 403 -19.46 9.31 13.51
CA PHE A 403 -18.56 8.83 14.56
C PHE A 403 -17.15 9.41 14.41
N MET A 404 -16.64 9.45 13.18
CA MET A 404 -15.32 10.02 12.88
C MET A 404 -15.26 11.52 13.22
N THR A 405 -16.33 12.27 12.95
CA THR A 405 -16.45 13.69 13.32
C THR A 405 -16.48 13.86 14.83
N ASP A 406 -17.34 13.11 15.54
CA ASP A 406 -17.41 13.11 17.01
C ASP A 406 -16.05 12.79 17.63
N TYR A 407 -15.37 11.77 17.14
CA TYR A 407 -14.02 11.41 17.58
C TYR A 407 -13.02 12.56 17.38
N THR A 408 -13.05 13.20 16.22
CA THR A 408 -12.12 14.29 15.90
C THR A 408 -12.35 15.50 16.81
N ASP A 409 -13.61 15.87 17.08
CA ASP A 409 -13.97 16.96 17.98
C ASP A 409 -13.48 16.65 19.42
N ILE A 410 -13.66 15.41 19.88
CA ILE A 410 -13.14 14.95 21.16
C ILE A 410 -11.59 15.06 21.19
N ALA A 411 -10.92 14.60 20.16
CA ALA A 411 -9.45 14.66 20.06
C ALA A 411 -8.93 16.11 20.10
N GLN A 412 -9.72 17.06 19.59
CA GLN A 412 -9.45 18.51 19.62
C GLN A 412 -9.85 19.19 20.93
N GLY A 413 -10.30 18.43 21.95
CA GLY A 413 -10.57 18.92 23.29
C GLY A 413 -12.02 19.28 23.58
N ASP A 414 -13.00 18.79 22.78
CA ASP A 414 -14.41 18.93 23.14
C ASP A 414 -14.75 18.02 24.34
N TRP A 415 -14.57 18.57 25.53
CA TRP A 415 -14.82 17.86 26.79
C TRP A 415 -16.27 17.39 26.92
N GLY A 416 -17.23 18.17 26.48
CA GLY A 416 -18.65 17.79 26.55
C GLY A 416 -18.98 16.56 25.70
N ARG A 417 -18.39 16.44 24.51
CA ARG A 417 -18.51 15.22 23.68
C ARG A 417 -17.76 14.06 24.32
N PHE A 418 -16.58 14.30 24.89
CA PHE A 418 -15.84 13.27 25.62
C PHE A 418 -16.65 12.70 26.78
N GLU A 419 -17.24 13.54 27.63
CA GLU A 419 -18.09 13.08 28.73
C GLU A 419 -19.29 12.28 28.26
N ARG A 420 -19.94 12.70 27.18
CA ARG A 420 -21.01 11.91 26.55
C ARG A 420 -20.51 10.53 26.10
N ALA A 421 -19.34 10.46 25.48
CA ALA A 421 -18.73 9.20 25.05
C ALA A 421 -18.38 8.33 26.27
N VAL A 422 -17.79 8.91 27.32
CA VAL A 422 -17.47 8.22 28.57
C VAL A 422 -18.72 7.59 29.20
N ASN A 423 -19.83 8.34 29.25
CA ASN A 423 -21.08 7.86 29.85
C ASN A 423 -21.79 6.82 28.95
N ARG A 424 -21.80 7.02 27.63
CA ARG A 424 -22.43 6.13 26.65
C ARG A 424 -21.72 4.77 26.58
N TYR A 425 -20.39 4.81 26.51
CA TYR A 425 -19.56 3.63 26.27
C TYR A 425 -18.90 3.09 27.55
N LYS A 426 -19.16 3.71 28.70
CA LYS A 426 -18.60 3.32 30.01
C LYS A 426 -17.08 3.29 30.01
N ILE A 427 -16.44 4.28 29.38
CA ILE A 427 -14.98 4.37 29.24
C ILE A 427 -14.34 4.47 30.64
N ARG A 428 -13.38 3.58 30.91
CA ARG A 428 -12.67 3.46 32.19
C ARG A 428 -11.25 3.97 32.13
N TRP A 429 -10.65 3.99 30.96
CA TRP A 429 -9.27 4.42 30.79
C TRP A 429 -9.03 4.99 29.39
N THR A 430 -7.91 5.70 29.23
CA THR A 430 -7.49 6.28 27.95
C THR A 430 -6.06 5.93 27.65
N ILE A 431 -5.72 5.84 26.34
CA ILE A 431 -4.37 5.73 25.81
C ILE A 431 -4.20 6.77 24.71
N LEU A 432 -3.37 7.78 24.95
CA LEU A 432 -3.23 8.98 24.13
C LEU A 432 -1.75 9.26 23.85
N PRO A 433 -1.40 9.94 22.72
CA PRO A 433 -0.01 10.23 22.38
C PRO A 433 0.61 11.24 23.37
N ALA A 434 1.95 11.12 23.55
CA ALA A 434 2.71 12.04 24.39
C ALA A 434 2.86 13.44 23.79
N GLY A 435 2.73 13.57 22.43
CA GLY A 435 2.79 14.84 21.71
C GLY A 435 1.58 15.74 21.96
N GLU A 436 1.43 16.76 21.14
CA GLU A 436 0.30 17.68 21.22
C GLU A 436 -1.03 16.93 20.97
N PHE A 437 -1.86 16.85 22.00
CA PHE A 437 -3.18 16.23 21.96
C PHE A 437 -4.09 16.87 23.02
N LYS A 438 -5.00 17.71 22.60
CA LYS A 438 -5.77 18.59 23.51
C LYS A 438 -6.54 17.83 24.57
N LEU A 439 -7.20 16.72 24.22
CA LEU A 439 -7.90 15.91 25.21
C LEU A 439 -6.97 15.40 26.32
N ARG A 440 -5.70 15.07 26.01
CA ARG A 440 -4.72 14.67 27.03
C ARG A 440 -4.49 15.78 28.05
N GLU A 441 -4.35 17.02 27.58
CA GLU A 441 -4.12 18.19 28.44
C GLU A 441 -5.31 18.41 29.37
N GLU A 442 -6.54 18.27 28.87
CA GLU A 442 -7.75 18.34 29.67
C GLU A 442 -7.80 17.23 30.73
N LEU A 443 -7.44 16.00 30.39
CA LEU A 443 -7.40 14.86 31.30
C LEU A 443 -6.37 15.05 32.42
N ASP A 444 -5.20 15.62 32.09
CA ASP A 444 -4.14 15.91 33.06
C ASP A 444 -4.58 16.90 34.17
N HIS A 445 -5.53 17.79 33.84
CA HIS A 445 -6.09 18.76 34.78
C HIS A 445 -7.39 18.30 35.43
N SER A 446 -8.01 17.22 34.95
CA SER A 446 -9.29 16.77 35.47
C SER A 446 -9.16 16.02 36.81
N PRO A 447 -9.92 16.38 37.84
CA PRO A 447 -9.93 15.65 39.11
C PRO A 447 -10.48 14.24 39.02
N GLN A 448 -11.26 13.95 37.94
CA GLN A 448 -11.90 12.65 37.73
C GLN A 448 -10.97 11.62 37.09
N TRP A 449 -9.82 12.06 36.57
CA TRP A 449 -8.86 11.21 35.90
C TRP A 449 -7.52 11.20 36.58
N GLN A 450 -6.81 10.09 36.50
CA GLN A 450 -5.47 9.95 37.06
C GLN A 450 -4.54 9.39 36.02
N ARG A 451 -3.43 10.08 35.78
CA ARG A 451 -2.33 9.56 34.99
C ARG A 451 -1.63 8.45 35.77
N ILE A 452 -1.59 7.24 35.22
CA ILE A 452 -0.92 6.08 35.82
C ILE A 452 0.40 5.73 35.17
N TYR A 453 0.58 6.14 33.92
CA TYR A 453 1.82 5.91 33.17
C TYR A 453 2.01 6.97 32.07
N ALA A 454 3.27 7.32 31.79
CA ALA A 454 3.67 8.16 30.68
C ALA A 454 5.07 7.81 30.21
N ASP A 455 5.29 7.82 28.90
CA ASP A 455 6.60 7.72 28.26
C ASP A 455 6.66 8.65 27.04
N LYS A 456 7.71 8.52 26.21
CA LYS A 456 7.88 9.33 24.98
C LYS A 456 6.85 9.04 23.88
N VAL A 457 6.12 7.92 23.98
CA VAL A 457 5.14 7.48 22.98
C VAL A 457 3.74 7.94 23.38
N GLY A 458 3.37 7.77 24.64
CA GLY A 458 2.01 8.07 25.07
C GLY A 458 1.83 8.10 26.58
N VAL A 459 0.57 8.31 26.95
CA VAL A 459 0.10 8.48 28.33
C VAL A 459 -1.11 7.61 28.56
N ILE A 460 -1.21 6.99 29.72
CA ILE A 460 -2.37 6.22 30.19
C ILE A 460 -3.02 6.95 31.33
N HIS A 461 -4.32 7.26 31.19
CA HIS A 461 -5.14 7.76 32.29
C HIS A 461 -6.20 6.73 32.69
N VAL A 462 -6.58 6.72 33.92
CA VAL A 462 -7.66 5.89 34.47
C VAL A 462 -8.68 6.80 35.15
N ARG A 463 -9.95 6.52 34.94
CA ARG A 463 -11.04 7.22 35.62
C ARG A 463 -11.05 6.82 37.07
N LYS A 464 -11.09 7.81 37.98
CA LYS A 464 -11.34 7.61 39.39
C LYS A 464 -12.81 7.24 39.57
N ASP A 465 -13.06 6.28 40.44
CA ASP A 465 -14.44 5.87 40.83
C ASP A 465 -15.15 6.96 41.61
#